data_341f91e65745e1ef110508092eb4739e
#
_entry.id   341f91e65745e1ef110508092eb4739e
#
_cell.length_a   1.000
_cell.length_b   1.000
_cell.length_c   1.000
_cell.angle_alpha   90.00
_cell.angle_beta   90.00
_cell.angle_gamma   90.00
#
_symmetry.space_group_name_H-M   'P 1'
#
loop_
_entity.id
_entity.type
_entity.pdbx_description
1 polymer ?
#
loop_
_entity_poly.entity_id
_entity_poly.type
_entity_poly.pdbx_seq_one_letter_code
_entity_poly.pdbx_strand_id
1 'polypeptide(L)'
;GGDAPGMNAAVRAVVRTGLYHGLDIFGIMRGYSGMVDDDIFQMDSRSVANIIQRGGTILKTARCXEFFEYEGRKKAYANLTKRGINGLVIIGGDGSFRGAQKFSHEFDIPCIGIPGTIDKDIAGSDFTIGFDTAVNTAVEAIDKIRDTADAHDRLFIVEVMGRDAGYIALHSGIATGAENILIPETKTDIEELVASLTE
;
A
#
# COMPACT_ATOMS: atom_id res chain seq x y z
N GLY A 1 1.01 4.29 6.59
CA GLY A 1 0.73 4.15 5.18
C GLY A 1 -0.72 3.82 4.90
N GLY A 2 -1.00 3.48 3.66
CA GLY A 2 -2.29 2.95 3.27
C GLY A 2 -2.30 1.43 3.33
N ASP A 3 -3.44 0.85 2.99
CA ASP A 3 -3.54 -0.60 2.83
C ASP A 3 -3.51 -0.96 1.34
N ALA A 4 -3.32 -2.25 1.07
CA ALA A 4 -3.36 -2.81 -0.28
C ALA A 4 -3.94 -4.22 -0.21
N PRO A 5 -4.66 -4.68 -1.24
CA PRO A 5 -5.12 -6.07 -1.29
C PRO A 5 -3.93 -7.02 -1.20
N GLY A 6 -4.00 -8.00 -0.30
CA GLY A 6 -2.92 -8.96 -0.08
C GLY A 6 -2.04 -8.65 1.13
N MET A 7 -2.22 -7.53 1.80
CA MET A 7 -1.44 -7.22 3.00
C MET A 7 -1.65 -8.25 4.11
N ASN A 8 -2.87 -8.74 4.31
CA ASN A 8 -3.12 -9.78 5.31
C ASN A 8 -2.36 -11.07 4.99
N ALA A 9 -2.27 -11.44 3.71
CA ALA A 9 -1.48 -12.59 3.29
C ALA A 9 0.00 -12.39 3.63
N ALA A 10 0.52 -11.19 3.39
CA ALA A 10 1.92 -10.85 3.73
C ALA A 10 2.15 -10.91 5.24
N VAL A 11 1.24 -10.33 6.04
CA VAL A 11 1.30 -10.39 7.51
C VAL A 11 1.35 -11.85 7.97
N ARG A 12 0.43 -12.68 7.44
CA ARG A 12 0.37 -14.09 7.78
C ARG A 12 1.68 -14.82 7.40
N ALA A 13 2.22 -14.53 6.23
CA ALA A 13 3.48 -15.16 5.78
C ALA A 13 4.62 -14.82 6.74
N VAL A 14 4.75 -13.55 7.11
CA VAL A 14 5.79 -13.11 8.07
C VAL A 14 5.63 -13.81 9.41
N VAL A 15 4.41 -13.80 9.98
CA VAL A 15 4.14 -14.40 11.29
C VAL A 15 4.42 -15.89 11.27
N ARG A 16 3.85 -16.62 10.29
CA ARG A 16 3.98 -18.08 10.24
C ARG A 16 5.43 -18.51 10.00
N THR A 17 6.15 -17.81 9.12
CA THR A 17 7.55 -18.11 8.83
C THR A 17 8.43 -17.80 10.04
N GLY A 18 8.22 -16.65 10.67
CA GLY A 18 8.99 -16.29 11.87
C GLY A 18 8.81 -17.30 13.01
N LEU A 19 7.56 -17.68 13.28
CA LEU A 19 7.27 -18.69 14.31
C LEU A 19 7.91 -20.06 13.96
N TYR A 20 7.89 -20.43 12.67
CA TYR A 20 8.53 -21.68 12.21
C TYR A 20 10.02 -21.69 12.51
N HIS A 21 10.67 -20.51 12.41
CA HIS A 21 12.10 -20.36 12.70
C HIS A 21 12.38 -20.06 14.18
N GLY A 22 11.38 -20.17 15.06
CA GLY A 22 11.56 -20.00 16.50
C GLY A 22 11.69 -18.54 16.95
N LEU A 23 11.22 -17.60 16.14
CA LEU A 23 11.28 -16.17 16.48
C LEU A 23 10.01 -15.78 17.28
N ASP A 24 10.17 -14.83 18.19
CA ASP A 24 9.05 -14.15 18.82
C ASP A 24 8.55 -13.06 17.88
N ILE A 25 7.27 -13.12 17.50
CA ILE A 25 6.70 -12.19 16.53
C ILE A 25 5.73 -11.24 17.22
N PHE A 26 5.86 -9.97 16.93
CA PHE A 26 5.01 -8.91 17.46
C PHE A 26 4.29 -8.19 16.32
N GLY A 27 3.00 -7.96 16.50
CA GLY A 27 2.21 -7.12 15.61
C GLY A 27 2.16 -5.69 16.16
N ILE A 28 2.29 -4.72 15.28
CA ILE A 28 2.22 -3.31 15.62
C ILE A 28 0.98 -2.73 14.96
N MET A 29 0.03 -2.27 15.75
CA MET A 29 -1.22 -1.70 15.23
C MET A 29 -0.94 -0.33 14.62
N ARG A 30 -1.58 -0.04 13.51
CA ARG A 30 -1.51 1.28 12.84
C ARG A 30 -0.07 1.72 12.49
N GLY A 31 0.82 0.75 12.25
CA GLY A 31 2.19 1.02 11.79
C GLY A 31 2.97 1.92 12.75
N TYR A 32 3.58 2.99 12.23
CA TYR A 32 4.44 3.86 13.05
C TYR A 32 3.70 4.55 14.20
N SER A 33 2.40 4.81 14.03
CA SER A 33 1.59 5.35 15.13
C SER A 33 1.60 4.40 16.33
N GLY A 34 1.33 3.12 16.06
CA GLY A 34 1.35 2.12 17.14
C GLY A 34 2.73 1.89 17.75
N MET A 35 3.81 2.08 16.96
CA MET A 35 5.17 2.05 17.54
C MET A 35 5.36 3.16 18.56
N VAL A 36 4.90 4.37 18.25
CA VAL A 36 5.00 5.55 19.13
C VAL A 36 4.07 5.39 20.34
N ASP A 37 2.86 4.87 20.12
CA ASP A 37 1.82 4.75 21.16
C ASP A 37 1.92 3.47 22.00
N ASP A 38 2.91 2.63 21.72
CA ASP A 38 3.12 1.33 22.39
C ASP A 38 1.98 0.33 22.17
N ASP A 39 1.29 0.45 21.02
CA ASP A 39 0.19 -0.47 20.63
C ASP A 39 0.79 -1.70 19.93
N ILE A 40 1.51 -2.49 20.70
CA ILE A 40 2.32 -3.64 20.25
C ILE A 40 1.92 -4.87 21.05
N PHE A 41 1.67 -5.99 20.36
CA PHE A 41 1.23 -7.23 21.01
C PHE A 41 1.93 -8.42 20.39
N GLN A 42 2.15 -9.46 21.20
CA GLN A 42 2.75 -10.70 20.70
C GLN A 42 1.75 -11.46 19.84
N MET A 43 2.23 -12.02 18.75
CA MET A 43 1.41 -12.78 17.79
C MET A 43 1.77 -14.26 17.82
N ASP A 44 0.78 -15.09 17.64
CA ASP A 44 0.90 -16.53 17.48
C ASP A 44 0.26 -16.96 16.15
N SER A 45 0.22 -18.28 15.90
CA SER A 45 -0.35 -18.80 14.66
C SER A 45 -1.86 -18.54 14.55
N ARG A 46 -2.56 -18.40 15.68
CA ARG A 46 -4.00 -18.10 15.71
C ARG A 46 -4.27 -16.64 15.38
N SER A 47 -3.34 -15.75 15.70
CA SER A 47 -3.46 -14.30 15.41
C SER A 47 -3.66 -14.04 13.93
N VAL A 48 -3.19 -14.93 13.06
CA VAL A 48 -3.27 -14.78 11.60
C VAL A 48 -4.12 -15.88 10.95
N ALA A 49 -5.01 -16.49 11.73
CA ALA A 49 -5.91 -17.53 11.21
C ALA A 49 -7.00 -16.88 10.31
N ASN A 50 -7.28 -17.51 9.18
CA ASN A 50 -8.38 -17.14 8.29
C ASN A 50 -8.35 -15.68 7.81
N ILE A 51 -7.14 -15.14 7.56
CA ILE A 51 -7.00 -13.75 7.08
C ILE A 51 -6.47 -13.65 5.64
N ILE A 52 -5.99 -14.75 5.08
CA ILE A 52 -5.28 -14.72 3.79
C ILE A 52 -6.16 -14.17 2.65
N GLN A 53 -7.46 -14.43 2.70
CA GLN A 53 -8.43 -14.01 1.69
C GLN A 53 -9.06 -12.65 1.99
N ARG A 54 -8.75 -12.05 3.13
CA ARG A 54 -9.40 -10.80 3.57
C ARG A 54 -8.64 -9.59 3.05
N GLY A 55 -9.37 -8.61 2.53
CA GLY A 55 -8.82 -7.32 2.13
C GLY A 55 -8.47 -6.46 3.35
N GLY A 56 -7.83 -5.32 3.09
CA GLY A 56 -7.35 -4.44 4.14
C GLY A 56 -6.18 -5.05 4.91
N THR A 57 -6.04 -4.68 6.17
CA THR A 57 -5.03 -5.26 7.04
C THR A 57 -5.56 -5.37 8.48
N ILE A 58 -5.36 -6.53 9.11
CA ILE A 58 -5.75 -6.76 10.50
C ILE A 58 -4.98 -5.85 11.46
N LEU A 59 -3.77 -5.41 11.07
CA LEU A 59 -2.95 -4.52 11.89
C LEU A 59 -3.35 -3.05 11.74
N LYS A 60 -4.31 -2.74 10.88
CA LYS A 60 -4.78 -1.37 10.60
C LYS A 60 -3.68 -0.50 10.01
N THR A 61 -4.03 0.70 9.60
CA THR A 61 -3.09 1.69 9.07
C THR A 61 -3.42 3.07 9.64
N ALA A 62 -2.40 3.92 9.73
CA ALA A 62 -2.56 5.33 10.10
C ALA A 62 -1.38 6.13 9.60
N ARG A 63 -1.58 7.42 9.40
CA ARG A 63 -0.49 8.37 9.24
C ARG A 63 -0.01 8.75 10.63
N CYS A 64 1.30 9.02 10.77
CA CYS A 64 1.89 9.37 12.05
C CYS A 64 2.81 10.58 11.89
N UNK A 65 2.39 11.54 12.21
CA UNK A 65 3.01 12.59 12.20
C UNK A 65 4.09 12.64 13.02
N GLU A 66 3.95 12.31 14.24
CA GLU A 66 4.98 12.28 15.30
C GLU A 66 6.25 11.53 14.84
N PHE A 67 6.12 10.52 14.02
CA PHE A 67 7.25 9.71 13.52
C PHE A 67 8.17 10.51 12.57
N PHE A 68 7.73 11.61 12.00
CA PHE A 68 8.59 12.49 11.21
C PHE A 68 9.64 13.19 12.07
N GLU A 69 9.36 13.36 13.37
CA GLU A 69 10.25 14.00 14.31
C GLU A 69 11.15 12.98 15.01
N TYR A 70 12.37 13.40 15.35
CA TYR A 70 13.34 12.51 16.00
C TYR A 70 12.81 11.98 17.34
N GLU A 71 12.17 12.84 18.14
CA GLU A 71 11.65 12.43 19.46
C GLU A 71 10.56 11.36 19.34
N GLY A 72 9.70 11.43 18.31
CA GLY A 72 8.71 10.37 18.05
C GLY A 72 9.38 9.05 17.71
N ARG A 73 10.40 9.09 16.85
CA ARG A 73 11.15 7.87 16.49
C ARG A 73 11.91 7.30 17.69
N LYS A 74 12.48 8.16 18.54
CA LYS A 74 13.17 7.77 19.76
C LYS A 74 12.20 7.08 20.75
N LYS A 75 10.99 7.62 20.88
CA LYS A 75 9.93 7.01 21.69
C LYS A 75 9.54 5.64 21.14
N ALA A 76 9.37 5.54 19.79
CA ALA A 76 9.09 4.26 19.11
C ALA A 76 10.20 3.25 19.39
N TYR A 77 11.46 3.64 19.27
CA TYR A 77 12.60 2.77 19.54
C TYR A 77 12.60 2.26 20.99
N ALA A 78 12.33 3.15 21.95
CA ALA A 78 12.25 2.76 23.37
C ALA A 78 11.16 1.70 23.59
N ASN A 79 10.01 1.82 22.91
CA ASN A 79 8.91 0.84 23.02
C ASN A 79 9.30 -0.53 22.44
N LEU A 80 10.06 -0.54 21.35
CA LEU A 80 10.57 -1.78 20.76
C LEU A 80 11.60 -2.45 21.68
N THR A 81 12.56 -1.66 22.18
CA THR A 81 13.64 -2.15 23.05
C THR A 81 13.08 -2.76 24.33
N LYS A 82 12.08 -2.13 24.93
CA LYS A 82 11.39 -2.58 26.15
C LYS A 82 10.85 -4.02 25.98
N ARG A 83 10.53 -4.42 24.74
CA ARG A 83 10.01 -5.75 24.42
C ARG A 83 11.06 -6.69 23.82
N GLY A 84 12.29 -6.25 23.73
CA GLY A 84 13.38 -7.03 23.12
C GLY A 84 13.24 -7.19 21.61
N ILE A 85 12.45 -6.33 20.96
CA ILE A 85 12.27 -6.37 19.50
C ILE A 85 13.56 -5.82 18.85
N ASN A 86 14.19 -6.64 18.02
CA ASN A 86 15.50 -6.34 17.46
C ASN A 86 15.53 -6.33 15.92
N GLY A 87 14.38 -6.34 15.28
CA GLY A 87 14.26 -6.23 13.83
C GLY A 87 12.82 -5.92 13.42
N LEU A 88 12.64 -5.32 12.26
CA LEU A 88 11.32 -4.92 11.78
C LEU A 88 11.07 -5.45 10.37
N VAL A 89 9.84 -5.90 10.13
CA VAL A 89 9.34 -6.13 8.78
C VAL A 89 8.25 -5.07 8.51
N ILE A 90 8.46 -4.26 7.49
CA ILE A 90 7.55 -3.18 7.13
C ILE A 90 6.84 -3.55 5.83
N ILE A 91 5.52 -3.70 5.89
CA ILE A 91 4.70 -3.96 4.71
C ILE A 91 4.03 -2.64 4.33
N GLY A 92 4.38 -2.08 3.18
CA GLY A 92 3.86 -0.76 2.82
C GLY A 92 4.46 -0.21 1.53
N GLY A 93 4.25 1.08 1.30
CA GLY A 93 4.71 1.79 0.12
C GLY A 93 5.93 2.67 0.41
N ASP A 94 6.24 3.55 -0.54
CA ASP A 94 7.42 4.42 -0.54
C ASP A 94 7.60 5.18 0.79
N GLY A 95 6.54 5.85 1.25
CA GLY A 95 6.63 6.62 2.51
C GLY A 95 6.97 5.75 3.71
N SER A 96 6.45 4.51 3.76
CA SER A 96 6.77 3.57 4.83
C SER A 96 8.24 3.15 4.78
N PHE A 97 8.78 2.94 3.57
CA PHE A 97 10.17 2.53 3.39
C PHE A 97 11.14 3.66 3.72
N ARG A 98 10.82 4.90 3.34
CA ARG A 98 11.62 6.07 3.73
C ARG A 98 11.68 6.22 5.26
N GLY A 99 10.54 6.01 5.92
CA GLY A 99 10.48 6.01 7.39
C GLY A 99 11.34 4.90 7.99
N ALA A 100 11.26 3.69 7.42
CA ALA A 100 12.06 2.54 7.87
C ALA A 100 13.56 2.77 7.70
N GLN A 101 13.95 3.32 6.55
CA GLN A 101 15.35 3.63 6.25
C GLN A 101 15.92 4.62 7.28
N LYS A 102 15.19 5.70 7.53
CA LYS A 102 15.60 6.72 8.50
C LYS A 102 15.70 6.11 9.90
N PHE A 103 14.71 5.34 10.31
CA PHE A 103 14.64 4.71 11.63
C PHE A 103 15.79 3.70 11.80
N SER A 104 16.03 2.86 10.80
CA SER A 104 17.11 1.89 10.81
C SER A 104 18.48 2.56 10.96
N HIS A 105 18.67 3.67 10.23
CA HIS A 105 19.94 4.41 10.26
C HIS A 105 20.16 5.10 11.63
N GLU A 106 19.11 5.63 12.24
CA GLU A 106 19.22 6.35 13.51
C GLU A 106 19.45 5.42 14.71
N PHE A 107 18.87 4.22 14.69
CA PHE A 107 18.84 3.33 15.85
C PHE A 107 19.51 1.98 15.63
N ASP A 108 20.12 1.79 14.49
CA ASP A 108 20.83 0.56 14.11
C ASP A 108 19.94 -0.70 14.27
N ILE A 109 18.66 -0.59 13.89
CA ILE A 109 17.72 -1.71 13.92
C ILE A 109 17.48 -2.21 12.49
N PRO A 110 17.71 -3.49 12.19
CA PRO A 110 17.51 -3.99 10.83
C PRO A 110 16.04 -3.95 10.42
N CYS A 111 15.79 -3.50 9.19
CA CYS A 111 14.45 -3.39 8.62
C CYS A 111 14.39 -4.12 7.28
N ILE A 112 13.35 -4.92 7.09
CA ILE A 112 13.05 -5.58 5.81
C ILE A 112 11.75 -4.98 5.27
N GLY A 113 11.75 -4.55 4.01
CA GLY A 113 10.58 -3.99 3.35
C GLY A 113 9.87 -5.03 2.48
N ILE A 114 8.55 -5.09 2.58
CA ILE A 114 7.71 -5.87 1.66
C ILE A 114 6.81 -4.85 0.94
N PRO A 115 6.94 -4.72 -0.40
CA PRO A 115 6.20 -3.67 -1.12
C PRO A 115 4.72 -4.01 -1.21
N GLY A 116 3.92 -3.39 -0.35
CA GLY A 116 2.45 -3.48 -0.31
C GLY A 116 1.85 -2.14 -0.63
N THR A 117 1.57 -1.91 -1.92
CA THR A 117 0.99 -0.65 -2.42
C THR A 117 0.33 -0.90 -3.77
N ILE A 118 -0.80 -0.25 -3.99
CA ILE A 118 -1.49 -0.30 -5.30
C ILE A 118 -0.86 0.65 -6.31
N ASP A 119 -0.01 1.58 -5.89
CA ASP A 119 0.52 2.65 -6.76
C ASP A 119 1.65 2.17 -7.68
N LYS A 120 2.30 1.06 -7.33
CA LYS A 120 3.45 0.48 -8.07
C LYS A 120 4.62 1.47 -8.22
N ASP A 121 4.79 2.34 -7.24
CA ASP A 121 5.74 3.46 -7.28
C ASP A 121 7.04 3.20 -6.49
N ILE A 122 7.42 1.94 -6.31
CA ILE A 122 8.63 1.55 -5.57
C ILE A 122 9.76 1.29 -6.56
N ALA A 123 10.74 2.17 -6.59
CA ALA A 123 11.92 2.02 -7.45
C ALA A 123 12.67 0.71 -7.10
N GLY A 124 13.03 -0.05 -8.12
CA GLY A 124 13.75 -1.31 -7.94
C GLY A 124 12.86 -2.51 -7.64
N SER A 125 11.54 -2.34 -7.65
CA SER A 125 10.58 -3.43 -7.47
C SER A 125 9.75 -3.60 -8.75
N ASP A 126 9.76 -4.78 -9.33
CA ASP A 126 8.98 -5.07 -10.53
C ASP A 126 7.48 -5.21 -10.22
N PHE A 127 7.16 -5.69 -9.03
CA PHE A 127 5.79 -5.96 -8.61
C PHE A 127 5.57 -5.42 -7.19
N THR A 128 4.35 -4.96 -6.94
CA THR A 128 3.92 -4.58 -5.59
C THR A 128 2.65 -5.35 -5.24
N ILE A 129 2.56 -5.79 -3.98
CA ILE A 129 1.37 -6.51 -3.48
C ILE A 129 0.18 -5.53 -3.51
N GLY A 130 -0.84 -5.91 -4.28
CA GLY A 130 -2.08 -5.14 -4.37
C GLY A 130 -2.32 -4.45 -5.70
N PHE A 131 -1.27 -4.21 -6.49
CA PHE A 131 -1.41 -3.49 -7.78
C PHE A 131 -2.33 -4.23 -8.75
N ASP A 132 -2.06 -5.50 -9.01
CA ASP A 132 -2.84 -6.27 -10.00
C ASP A 132 -4.31 -6.37 -9.58
N THR A 133 -4.58 -6.57 -8.30
CA THR A 133 -5.96 -6.60 -7.78
C THR A 133 -6.64 -5.23 -7.96
N ALA A 134 -5.92 -4.13 -7.71
CA ALA A 134 -6.47 -2.78 -7.91
C ALA A 134 -6.82 -2.54 -9.38
N VAL A 135 -5.95 -2.97 -10.31
CA VAL A 135 -6.23 -2.86 -11.76
C VAL A 135 -7.47 -3.67 -12.12
N ASN A 136 -7.56 -4.91 -11.65
CA ASN A 136 -8.73 -5.76 -11.94
C ASN A 136 -10.03 -5.14 -11.40
N THR A 137 -9.99 -4.54 -10.21
CA THR A 137 -11.14 -3.85 -9.61
C THR A 137 -11.56 -2.65 -10.48
N ALA A 138 -10.58 -1.87 -10.95
CA ALA A 138 -10.85 -0.72 -11.83
C ALA A 138 -11.46 -1.18 -13.15
N VAL A 139 -10.88 -2.22 -13.78
CA VAL A 139 -11.39 -2.78 -15.05
C VAL A 139 -12.84 -3.23 -14.88
N GLU A 140 -13.13 -4.01 -13.84
CA GLU A 140 -14.50 -4.49 -13.58
C GLU A 140 -15.50 -3.33 -13.42
N ALA A 141 -15.10 -2.27 -12.73
CA ALA A 141 -15.94 -1.09 -12.51
C ALA A 141 -16.16 -0.31 -13.82
N ILE A 142 -15.09 -0.13 -14.61
CA ILE A 142 -15.14 0.60 -15.89
C ILE A 142 -16.02 -0.16 -16.90
N ASP A 143 -15.91 -1.47 -16.97
CA ASP A 143 -16.75 -2.29 -17.89
C ASP A 143 -18.24 -2.06 -17.60
N LYS A 144 -18.62 -2.02 -16.32
CA LYS A 144 -20.02 -1.76 -15.94
C LYS A 144 -20.47 -0.34 -16.31
N ILE A 145 -19.56 0.64 -16.25
CA ILE A 145 -19.83 2.02 -16.68
C ILE A 145 -20.01 2.07 -18.20
N ARG A 146 -19.17 1.34 -18.95
CA ARG A 146 -19.25 1.33 -20.41
C ARG A 146 -20.58 0.80 -20.93
N ASP A 147 -21.14 -0.24 -20.31
CA ASP A 147 -22.45 -0.76 -20.68
C ASP A 147 -23.50 0.35 -20.67
N THR A 148 -23.47 1.22 -19.66
CA THR A 148 -24.38 2.34 -19.53
C THR A 148 -24.03 3.50 -20.49
N ALA A 149 -22.76 3.75 -20.71
CA ALA A 149 -22.29 4.80 -21.62
C ALA A 149 -22.82 4.54 -23.03
N ASP A 150 -22.61 3.32 -23.53
CA ASP A 150 -23.08 2.91 -24.87
C ASP A 150 -24.59 3.01 -25.01
N ALA A 151 -25.34 2.66 -23.95
CA ALA A 151 -26.80 2.66 -24.00
C ALA A 151 -27.39 4.07 -24.05
N HIS A 152 -26.66 5.09 -23.64
CA HIS A 152 -27.17 6.46 -23.49
C HIS A 152 -26.38 7.53 -24.25
N ASP A 153 -25.40 7.14 -25.07
CA ASP A 153 -24.52 8.05 -25.80
C ASP A 153 -23.90 9.09 -24.82
N ARG A 154 -23.30 8.60 -23.73
CA ARG A 154 -22.73 9.45 -22.70
C ARG A 154 -21.23 9.30 -22.59
N LEU A 155 -20.56 10.41 -22.36
CA LEU A 155 -19.15 10.44 -22.01
C LEU A 155 -19.03 10.29 -20.49
N PHE A 156 -18.15 9.40 -20.04
CA PHE A 156 -17.81 9.23 -18.64
C PHE A 156 -16.32 9.51 -18.44
N ILE A 157 -16.03 10.26 -17.39
CA ILE A 157 -14.65 10.47 -16.92
C ILE A 157 -14.52 9.69 -15.62
N VAL A 158 -13.62 8.70 -15.63
CA VAL A 158 -13.42 7.79 -14.48
C VAL A 158 -12.08 8.12 -13.83
N GLU A 159 -12.12 8.59 -12.59
CA GLU A 159 -10.91 8.81 -11.82
C GLU A 159 -10.52 7.53 -11.07
N VAL A 160 -9.26 7.13 -11.20
CA VAL A 160 -8.71 5.99 -10.47
C VAL A 160 -7.60 6.46 -9.53
N MET A 161 -7.29 5.65 -8.53
CA MET A 161 -6.19 5.93 -7.61
C MET A 161 -4.85 5.69 -8.29
N GLY A 162 -3.77 6.05 -7.63
CA GLY A 162 -2.39 5.91 -8.12
C GLY A 162 -1.48 7.00 -7.59
N ARG A 163 -2.04 8.01 -6.93
CA ARG A 163 -1.30 9.13 -6.38
C ARG A 163 -0.53 9.86 -7.47
N ASP A 164 0.81 9.86 -7.42
CA ASP A 164 1.66 10.54 -8.40
C ASP A 164 2.12 9.60 -9.53
N ALA A 165 1.58 8.37 -9.57
CA ALA A 165 1.91 7.35 -10.57
C ALA A 165 0.66 6.95 -11.35
N GLY A 166 0.75 6.95 -12.66
CA GLY A 166 -0.37 6.65 -13.56
C GLY A 166 -0.52 5.18 -13.94
N TYR A 167 0.08 4.26 -13.21
CA TYR A 167 0.07 2.84 -13.60
C TYR A 167 -1.33 2.24 -13.60
N ILE A 168 -2.16 2.53 -12.58
CA ILE A 168 -3.54 1.99 -12.55
C ILE A 168 -4.33 2.56 -13.73
N ALA A 169 -4.27 3.88 -13.94
CA ALA A 169 -4.96 4.54 -15.06
C ALA A 169 -4.54 3.94 -16.41
N LEU A 170 -3.23 3.80 -16.62
CA LEU A 170 -2.69 3.28 -17.87
C LEU A 170 -3.15 1.82 -18.12
N HIS A 171 -2.93 0.95 -17.14
CA HIS A 171 -3.26 -0.47 -17.31
C HIS A 171 -4.78 -0.70 -17.43
N SER A 172 -5.58 -0.05 -16.59
CA SER A 172 -7.03 -0.21 -16.66
C SER A 172 -7.61 0.45 -17.92
N GLY A 173 -7.10 1.62 -18.32
CA GLY A 173 -7.55 2.31 -19.52
C GLY A 173 -7.28 1.49 -20.78
N ILE A 174 -6.07 0.93 -20.91
CA ILE A 174 -5.74 0.04 -22.05
C ILE A 174 -6.63 -1.20 -22.04
N ALA A 175 -6.78 -1.84 -20.87
CA ALA A 175 -7.54 -3.08 -20.74
C ALA A 175 -9.03 -2.90 -21.10
N THR A 176 -9.59 -1.74 -20.80
CA THR A 176 -11.01 -1.44 -21.06
C THR A 176 -11.24 -0.71 -22.39
N GLY A 177 -10.19 -0.36 -23.13
CA GLY A 177 -10.32 0.36 -24.39
C GLY A 177 -10.79 1.80 -24.23
N ALA A 178 -10.29 2.49 -23.19
CA ALA A 178 -10.63 3.90 -23.00
C ALA A 178 -10.09 4.76 -24.15
N GLU A 179 -10.88 5.70 -24.64
CA GLU A 179 -10.52 6.58 -25.75
C GLU A 179 -9.35 7.49 -25.37
N ASN A 180 -9.32 7.95 -24.13
CA ASN A 180 -8.26 8.80 -23.60
C ASN A 180 -7.81 8.31 -22.23
N ILE A 181 -6.51 8.32 -21.98
CA ILE A 181 -5.93 7.92 -20.68
C ILE A 181 -5.04 9.05 -20.20
N LEU A 182 -5.40 9.67 -19.09
CA LEU A 182 -4.66 10.79 -18.51
C LEU A 182 -3.84 10.28 -17.35
N ILE A 183 -2.53 10.54 -17.38
CA ILE A 183 -1.59 10.09 -16.35
C ILE A 183 -0.75 11.27 -15.86
N PRO A 184 -0.35 11.28 -14.59
CA PRO A 184 0.41 12.43 -14.04
C PRO A 184 1.81 12.59 -14.65
N GLU A 185 2.34 11.55 -15.27
CA GLU A 185 3.68 11.58 -15.88
C GLU A 185 3.73 12.41 -17.18
N THR A 186 2.59 12.69 -17.79
CA THR A 186 2.52 13.45 -19.05
C THR A 186 1.66 14.69 -18.85
N LYS A 187 2.03 15.78 -19.56
CA LYS A 187 1.23 17.00 -19.55
C LYS A 187 0.01 16.82 -20.44
N THR A 188 -1.16 17.10 -19.92
CA THR A 188 -2.41 17.07 -20.67
C THR A 188 -2.66 18.44 -21.30
N ASP A 189 -2.87 18.47 -22.61
CA ASP A 189 -3.38 19.64 -23.31
C ASP A 189 -4.90 19.57 -23.29
N ILE A 190 -5.53 20.50 -22.58
CA ILE A 190 -6.99 20.49 -22.39
C ILE A 190 -7.73 20.76 -23.71
N GLU A 191 -7.20 21.64 -24.56
CA GLU A 191 -7.86 21.97 -25.84
C GLU A 191 -7.85 20.75 -26.78
N GLU A 192 -6.71 20.07 -26.83
CA GLU A 192 -6.55 18.85 -27.63
C GLU A 192 -7.45 17.73 -27.10
N LEU A 193 -7.53 17.58 -25.77
CA LEU A 193 -8.40 16.58 -25.13
C LEU A 193 -9.87 16.84 -25.48
N VAL A 194 -10.33 18.10 -25.31
CA VAL A 194 -11.74 18.46 -25.63
C VAL A 194 -12.03 18.19 -27.11
N ALA A 195 -11.11 18.52 -27.99
CA ALA A 195 -11.28 18.26 -29.43
C ALA A 195 -11.47 16.75 -29.69
N SER A 196 -10.64 15.90 -29.08
CA SER A 196 -10.73 14.44 -29.27
C SER A 196 -12.01 13.82 -28.72
N LEU A 197 -12.64 14.48 -27.74
CA LEU A 197 -13.89 13.99 -27.13
C LEU A 197 -15.14 14.42 -27.90
N THR A 198 -15.00 15.33 -28.88
CA THR A 198 -16.13 15.86 -29.66
C THR A 198 -16.18 15.31 -31.09
N GLU A 199 -15.23 14.50 -31.50
CA GLU A 199 -15.20 13.78 -32.77
C GLU A 199 -15.99 12.48 -32.72
#